data_79ac04595b9622d2406f5250382d2bec
#
_entry.id   79ac04595b9622d2406f5250382d2bec
#
_cell.length_a   1.000
_cell.length_b   1.000
_cell.length_c   1.000
_cell.angle_alpha   90.00
_cell.angle_beta   90.00
_cell.angle_gamma   90.00
#
_symmetry.space_group_name_H-M   'P 1'
#
loop_
_entity.id
_entity.type
_entity.pdbx_description
1 polymer ?
#
loop_
_entity_poly.entity_id
_entity_poly.type
_entity_poly.pdbx_seq_one_letter_code
_entity_poly.pdbx_strand_id
1 'polypeptide(L)'
;MKNQNQKYVFPISIKPGQTYFSDANHKPFLWLGDTCWRLFWEYTLEEAQTYLENRAKQGFSVIQVQLLPQYFHQCNRRGHKPFLVEGNLHSVNPIYFDEVEKVLQYGKKLGLSFAIAPIWLSSWEQDWYQYFHGQTVLDYSAFVAQRYCHLDNIIAWIHGGDDDALSLHSTIHQSANIYKQINPDIAATYHAGISGGWEFFGDQNWFDFGMAYSYDKDDCFKQFQDFKSRYPDKPILLGESHYEGNEGISTDILRHYAYSSLILGNCGHTYGHKDIWIGTMFWAQSLCSAASHHMEVAKDIWDQLDWSKMQPDFKGRWLQTLRSKMPHASSKPIPTCININRNELVAYISDFRWFRSTQPVHKGKWIDPISGREKQLNWLEEDTLQIPGYNATGHTDWLLYLELKEVNK
;
A
#
# COMPACT_ATOMS: atom_id res chain seq x y z
N MET A 1 -2.06 22.32 -16.45
CA MET A 1 -1.08 22.93 -15.55
C MET A 1 -0.70 21.84 -14.57
N LYS A 2 0.55 21.33 -14.58
CA LYS A 2 1.00 20.34 -13.61
C LYS A 2 0.98 21.00 -12.23
N ASN A 3 0.11 20.57 -11.34
CA ASN A 3 0.17 20.95 -9.94
C ASN A 3 1.58 20.59 -9.44
N GLN A 4 2.30 21.60 -8.96
CA GLN A 4 3.56 21.39 -8.24
C GLN A 4 3.25 20.40 -7.12
N ASN A 5 3.98 19.26 -7.08
CA ASN A 5 3.86 18.24 -6.06
C ASN A 5 3.77 18.91 -4.69
N GLN A 6 2.58 18.89 -4.11
CA GLN A 6 2.31 19.50 -2.82
C GLN A 6 2.99 18.61 -1.79
N LYS A 7 4.23 18.95 -1.40
CA LYS A 7 5.01 18.19 -0.42
C LYS A 7 4.21 18.10 0.87
N TYR A 8 4.12 16.88 1.41
CA TYR A 8 3.62 16.66 2.76
C TYR A 8 4.62 17.19 3.79
N VAL A 9 4.13 17.54 4.95
CA VAL A 9 4.95 18.04 6.06
C VAL A 9 5.08 16.93 7.11
N PHE A 10 6.30 16.48 7.37
CA PHE A 10 6.56 15.47 8.38
C PHE A 10 6.34 16.00 9.81
N PRO A 11 5.98 15.15 10.76
CA PRO A 11 5.74 13.71 10.64
C PRO A 11 4.39 13.38 10.01
N ILE A 12 4.31 12.16 9.42
CA ILE A 12 3.07 11.56 8.96
C ILE A 12 2.61 10.57 10.02
N SER A 13 1.35 10.64 10.43
CA SER A 13 0.80 9.76 11.47
C SER A 13 -0.69 9.51 11.28
N ILE A 14 -1.22 8.52 11.99
CA ILE A 14 -2.66 8.26 12.09
C ILE A 14 -3.19 9.02 13.31
N LYS A 15 -4.21 9.87 13.12
CA LYS A 15 -4.85 10.58 14.22
C LYS A 15 -6.06 9.78 14.74
N PRO A 16 -6.41 9.90 16.02
CA PRO A 16 -7.58 9.21 16.56
C PRO A 16 -8.84 9.44 15.72
N GLY A 17 -9.54 8.36 15.38
CA GLY A 17 -10.76 8.38 14.58
C GLY A 17 -10.56 8.63 13.07
N GLN A 18 -9.34 8.66 12.58
CA GLN A 18 -9.05 8.73 11.14
C GLN A 18 -8.77 7.36 10.55
N THR A 19 -9.33 7.11 9.37
CA THR A 19 -9.11 5.88 8.59
C THR A 19 -8.03 6.05 7.51
N TYR A 20 -7.16 7.06 7.68
CA TYR A 20 -6.07 7.42 6.77
C TYR A 20 -4.94 8.10 7.54
N PHE A 21 -3.78 8.19 6.93
CA PHE A 21 -2.63 8.94 7.46
C PHE A 21 -2.80 10.44 7.20
N SER A 22 -2.23 11.27 8.07
CA SER A 22 -2.21 12.72 7.93
C SER A 22 -0.82 13.27 8.15
N ASP A 23 -0.49 14.36 7.47
CA ASP A 23 0.73 15.11 7.71
C ASP A 23 0.63 16.00 8.96
N ALA A 24 1.74 16.68 9.32
CA ALA A 24 1.80 17.55 10.49
C ALA A 24 0.79 18.71 10.43
N ASN A 25 0.32 19.11 9.27
CA ASN A 25 -0.71 20.13 9.05
C ASN A 25 -2.12 19.54 8.99
N HIS A 26 -2.30 18.28 9.38
CA HIS A 26 -3.58 17.55 9.31
C HIS A 26 -4.12 17.34 7.88
N LYS A 27 -3.29 17.51 6.86
CA LYS A 27 -3.65 17.22 5.49
C LYS A 27 -3.68 15.69 5.30
N PRO A 28 -4.75 15.13 4.69
CA PRO A 28 -4.79 13.72 4.34
C PRO A 28 -3.58 13.30 3.50
N PHE A 29 -2.91 12.24 3.92
CA PHE A 29 -1.73 11.69 3.27
C PHE A 29 -2.12 10.42 2.53
N LEU A 30 -2.02 10.46 1.21
CA LEU A 30 -2.25 9.29 0.37
C LEU A 30 -1.00 8.41 0.34
N TRP A 31 -1.13 7.19 0.84
CA TRP A 31 -0.08 6.18 0.75
C TRP A 31 -0.03 5.62 -0.67
N LEU A 32 0.81 6.19 -1.53
CA LEU A 32 1.21 5.54 -2.76
C LEU A 32 2.60 4.96 -2.54
N GLY A 33 2.63 3.67 -2.21
CA GLY A 33 3.85 2.95 -1.86
C GLY A 33 4.52 2.28 -3.06
N ASP A 34 5.85 2.15 -2.99
CA ASP A 34 6.62 1.24 -3.83
C ASP A 34 7.43 0.29 -2.96
N THR A 35 7.45 -0.98 -3.34
CA THR A 35 8.20 -2.01 -2.64
C THR A 35 9.61 -2.11 -3.17
N CYS A 36 10.59 -1.81 -2.32
CA CYS A 36 12.01 -2.03 -2.58
C CYS A 36 12.65 -2.75 -1.38
N TRP A 37 12.21 -4.00 -1.13
CA TRP A 37 12.58 -4.74 0.07
C TRP A 37 14.07 -4.72 0.35
N ARG A 38 14.92 -4.84 -0.68
CA ARG A 38 16.36 -5.01 -0.59
C ARG A 38 17.16 -3.70 -0.77
N LEU A 39 16.52 -2.54 -0.62
CA LEU A 39 17.14 -1.23 -0.88
C LEU A 39 18.46 -1.02 -0.14
N PHE A 40 18.56 -1.50 1.10
CA PHE A 40 19.70 -1.20 1.96
C PHE A 40 20.93 -2.12 1.76
N TRP A 41 20.77 -3.21 0.98
CA TRP A 41 21.92 -4.13 0.78
C TRP A 41 22.18 -4.51 -0.68
N GLU A 42 21.16 -4.47 -1.56
CA GLU A 42 21.37 -4.75 -2.98
C GLU A 42 21.71 -3.50 -3.80
N TYR A 43 21.54 -2.31 -3.25
CA TYR A 43 21.82 -1.04 -3.92
C TYR A 43 23.03 -0.33 -3.31
N THR A 44 23.85 0.30 -4.16
CA THR A 44 24.82 1.30 -3.69
C THR A 44 24.08 2.54 -3.24
N LEU A 45 24.75 3.47 -2.55
CA LEU A 45 24.13 4.73 -2.13
C LEU A 45 23.66 5.55 -3.36
N GLU A 46 24.43 5.58 -4.42
CA GLU A 46 24.13 6.29 -5.66
C GLU A 46 22.94 5.66 -6.40
N GLU A 47 22.88 4.33 -6.43
CA GLU A 47 21.74 3.61 -7.01
C GLU A 47 20.47 3.85 -6.19
N ALA A 48 20.55 3.79 -4.86
CA ALA A 48 19.44 4.11 -3.97
C ALA A 48 18.93 5.56 -4.17
N GLN A 49 19.84 6.52 -4.35
CA GLN A 49 19.48 7.91 -4.66
C GLN A 49 18.72 8.01 -5.99
N THR A 50 19.25 7.38 -7.05
CA THR A 50 18.60 7.34 -8.37
C THR A 50 17.19 6.74 -8.29
N TYR A 51 17.03 5.64 -7.57
CA TYR A 51 15.74 5.00 -7.33
C TYR A 51 14.76 5.95 -6.61
N LEU A 52 15.19 6.55 -5.50
CA LEU A 52 14.36 7.45 -4.69
C LEU A 52 13.95 8.72 -5.48
N GLU A 53 14.87 9.30 -6.25
CA GLU A 53 14.56 10.45 -7.12
C GLU A 53 13.49 10.12 -8.17
N ASN A 54 13.61 8.95 -8.81
CA ASN A 54 12.61 8.49 -9.77
C ASN A 54 11.23 8.33 -9.11
N ARG A 55 11.16 7.64 -7.95
CA ARG A 55 9.90 7.42 -7.24
C ARG A 55 9.28 8.72 -6.76
N ALA A 56 10.06 9.64 -6.21
CA ALA A 56 9.59 10.97 -5.83
C ALA A 56 9.03 11.75 -7.03
N LYS A 57 9.69 11.66 -8.19
CA LYS A 57 9.25 12.31 -9.45
C LYS A 57 7.93 11.73 -9.96
N GLN A 58 7.74 10.42 -9.84
CA GLN A 58 6.49 9.74 -10.22
C GLN A 58 5.35 9.93 -9.21
N GLY A 59 5.61 10.63 -8.09
CA GLY A 59 4.58 10.92 -7.09
C GLY A 59 4.36 9.84 -6.05
N PHE A 60 5.23 8.83 -5.97
CA PHE A 60 5.23 7.90 -4.84
C PHE A 60 5.48 8.67 -3.54
N SER A 61 4.85 8.23 -2.47
CA SER A 61 4.92 8.89 -1.17
C SER A 61 5.59 8.02 -0.10
N VAL A 62 5.58 6.71 -0.27
CA VAL A 62 6.14 5.74 0.69
C VAL A 62 7.04 4.73 -0.01
N ILE A 63 8.16 4.41 0.63
CA ILE A 63 9.03 3.29 0.23
C ILE A 63 8.94 2.21 1.31
N GLN A 64 8.54 1.01 0.90
CA GLN A 64 8.42 -0.15 1.77
C GLN A 64 9.71 -0.98 1.67
N VAL A 65 10.37 -1.18 2.80
CA VAL A 65 11.74 -1.74 2.85
C VAL A 65 11.93 -2.71 4.01
N GLN A 66 12.82 -3.69 3.85
CA GLN A 66 13.37 -4.47 4.95
C GLN A 66 14.65 -3.81 5.48
N LEU A 67 14.83 -3.81 6.81
CA LEU A 67 16.02 -3.22 7.43
C LEU A 67 17.22 -4.16 7.34
N LEU A 68 17.00 -5.45 7.46
CA LEU A 68 18.04 -6.47 7.46
C LEU A 68 18.03 -7.29 6.16
N PRO A 69 19.18 -7.75 5.66
CA PRO A 69 19.27 -8.72 4.58
C PRO A 69 18.57 -10.04 4.97
N GLN A 70 18.29 -10.89 3.99
CA GLN A 70 17.59 -12.15 4.21
C GLN A 70 18.36 -13.15 5.09
N TYR A 71 19.69 -13.10 5.03
CA TYR A 71 20.56 -14.05 5.74
C TYR A 71 21.60 -13.32 6.59
N PHE A 72 21.95 -13.91 7.70
CA PHE A 72 22.90 -13.35 8.66
C PHE A 72 24.27 -13.06 8.07
N HIS A 73 24.73 -13.90 7.13
CA HIS A 73 26.03 -13.77 6.49
C HIS A 73 26.06 -12.69 5.39
N GLN A 74 24.90 -12.21 4.92
CA GLN A 74 24.84 -11.21 3.87
C GLN A 74 25.34 -9.85 4.35
N CYS A 75 25.91 -9.11 3.42
CA CYS A 75 26.37 -7.74 3.61
C CYS A 75 25.74 -6.81 2.57
N ASN A 76 25.78 -5.51 2.84
CA ASN A 76 25.44 -4.52 1.84
C ASN A 76 26.51 -4.43 0.74
N ARG A 77 26.28 -3.63 -0.29
CA ARG A 77 27.19 -3.46 -1.46
C ARG A 77 28.58 -2.91 -1.08
N ARG A 78 28.80 -2.44 0.15
CA ARG A 78 30.08 -1.98 0.68
C ARG A 78 30.75 -3.03 1.56
N GLY A 79 30.19 -4.22 1.71
CA GLY A 79 30.73 -5.32 2.50
C GLY A 79 30.41 -5.25 3.99
N HIS A 80 29.52 -4.37 4.43
CA HIS A 80 29.13 -4.27 5.84
C HIS A 80 27.94 -5.18 6.13
N LYS A 81 28.12 -6.07 7.12
CA LYS A 81 27.03 -6.88 7.69
C LYS A 81 26.30 -6.09 8.78
N PRO A 82 25.01 -6.35 9.03
CA PRO A 82 24.29 -5.68 10.13
C PRO A 82 24.81 -6.09 11.52
N PHE A 83 25.37 -7.28 11.65
CA PHE A 83 25.93 -7.80 12.90
C PHE A 83 27.37 -8.29 12.73
N LEU A 84 28.19 -8.10 13.75
CA LEU A 84 29.60 -8.49 13.74
C LEU A 84 29.80 -9.97 14.04
N VAL A 85 28.88 -10.58 14.81
CA VAL A 85 28.90 -11.99 15.19
C VAL A 85 27.61 -12.67 14.76
N GLU A 86 27.73 -13.73 14.01
CA GLU A 86 26.58 -14.50 13.51
C GLU A 86 25.72 -15.06 14.65
N GLY A 87 24.41 -15.02 14.52
CA GLY A 87 23.47 -15.45 15.55
C GLY A 87 23.35 -14.51 16.77
N ASN A 88 24.14 -13.44 16.84
CA ASN A 88 24.15 -12.54 17.98
C ASN A 88 23.60 -11.15 17.61
N LEU A 89 22.33 -10.91 17.91
CA LEU A 89 21.66 -9.62 17.65
C LEU A 89 22.16 -8.45 18.53
N HIS A 90 22.93 -8.72 19.60
CA HIS A 90 23.59 -7.66 20.37
C HIS A 90 24.85 -7.12 19.67
N SER A 91 25.44 -7.89 18.75
CA SER A 91 26.68 -7.50 18.06
C SER A 91 26.42 -6.58 16.86
N VAL A 92 25.58 -5.56 17.04
CA VAL A 92 25.24 -4.63 15.97
C VAL A 92 26.48 -3.96 15.36
N ASN A 93 26.51 -3.83 14.04
CA ASN A 93 27.55 -3.11 13.31
C ASN A 93 27.09 -1.67 13.04
N PRO A 94 27.57 -0.67 13.76
CA PRO A 94 27.10 0.71 13.59
C PRO A 94 27.22 1.24 12.15
N ILE A 95 28.26 0.82 11.43
CA ILE A 95 28.51 1.29 10.05
C ILE A 95 27.37 0.90 9.12
N TYR A 96 26.82 -0.32 9.24
CA TYR A 96 25.68 -0.75 8.45
C TYR A 96 24.46 0.18 8.68
N PHE A 97 24.12 0.43 9.94
CA PHE A 97 22.98 1.26 10.30
C PHE A 97 23.19 2.76 9.98
N ASP A 98 24.43 3.25 9.99
CA ASP A 98 24.79 4.59 9.54
C ASP A 98 24.56 4.75 8.03
N GLU A 99 24.80 3.72 7.24
CA GLU A 99 24.56 3.71 5.80
C GLU A 99 23.06 3.67 5.48
N VAL A 100 22.28 2.88 6.21
CA VAL A 100 20.82 2.90 6.14
C VAL A 100 20.29 4.30 6.41
N GLU A 101 20.79 4.96 7.47
CA GLU A 101 20.36 6.30 7.86
C GLU A 101 20.58 7.33 6.74
N LYS A 102 21.71 7.25 6.01
CA LYS A 102 21.97 8.14 4.87
C LYS A 102 20.91 8.01 3.78
N VAL A 103 20.44 6.80 3.48
CA VAL A 103 19.38 6.55 2.50
C VAL A 103 18.06 7.13 3.00
N LEU A 104 17.70 6.90 4.27
CA LEU A 104 16.49 7.43 4.89
C LEU A 104 16.46 8.97 4.87
N GLN A 105 17.57 9.60 5.24
CA GLN A 105 17.72 11.05 5.22
C GLN A 105 17.66 11.63 3.79
N TYR A 106 18.18 10.90 2.81
CA TYR A 106 18.07 11.32 1.40
C TYR A 106 16.62 11.28 0.93
N GLY A 107 15.88 10.19 1.23
CA GLY A 107 14.45 10.11 0.95
C GLY A 107 13.65 11.24 1.61
N LYS A 108 13.98 11.62 2.86
CA LYS A 108 13.38 12.77 3.54
C LYS A 108 13.54 14.07 2.75
N LYS A 109 14.74 14.34 2.21
CA LYS A 109 14.98 15.54 1.36
C LYS A 109 14.09 15.58 0.12
N LEU A 110 13.75 14.40 -0.42
CA LEU A 110 12.85 14.25 -1.57
C LEU A 110 11.36 14.29 -1.18
N GLY A 111 11.04 14.26 0.11
CA GLY A 111 9.66 14.21 0.61
C GLY A 111 9.08 12.79 0.65
N LEU A 112 9.92 11.76 0.63
CA LEU A 112 9.53 10.36 0.73
C LEU A 112 9.49 9.89 2.19
N SER A 113 8.46 9.12 2.50
CA SER A 113 8.32 8.38 3.75
C SER A 113 8.84 6.95 3.61
N PHE A 114 9.15 6.32 4.74
CA PHE A 114 9.54 4.91 4.78
C PHE A 114 8.60 4.12 5.70
N ALA A 115 8.23 2.93 5.23
CA ALA A 115 7.62 1.87 6.02
C ALA A 115 8.64 0.74 6.11
N ILE A 116 9.12 0.47 7.32
CA ILE A 116 10.29 -0.39 7.55
C ILE A 116 9.89 -1.68 8.24
N ALA A 117 10.27 -2.83 7.66
CA ALA A 117 10.26 -4.11 8.35
C ALA A 117 11.59 -4.30 9.09
N PRO A 118 11.62 -4.20 10.43
CA PRO A 118 12.87 -4.27 11.20
C PRO A 118 13.53 -5.62 11.13
N ILE A 119 12.74 -6.69 11.10
CA ILE A 119 13.10 -8.08 10.87
C ILE A 119 11.99 -8.69 10.03
N TRP A 120 12.36 -9.39 8.96
CA TRP A 120 11.40 -10.10 8.12
C TRP A 120 11.33 -11.57 8.55
N LEU A 121 10.13 -12.03 8.86
CA LEU A 121 9.90 -13.40 9.30
C LEU A 121 9.32 -14.23 8.17
N SER A 122 10.12 -15.12 7.64
CA SER A 122 9.71 -16.14 6.68
C SER A 122 10.33 -17.48 7.10
N SER A 123 9.50 -18.52 7.17
CA SER A 123 9.96 -19.86 7.55
C SER A 123 10.74 -20.57 6.44
N TRP A 124 10.71 -20.03 5.22
CA TRP A 124 11.15 -20.79 4.04
C TRP A 124 12.59 -20.54 3.61
N GLU A 125 13.06 -19.30 3.74
CA GLU A 125 14.31 -18.89 3.07
C GLU A 125 15.17 -17.92 3.89
N GLN A 126 14.82 -17.64 5.15
CA GLN A 126 15.51 -16.60 5.92
C GLN A 126 15.94 -17.10 7.29
N ASP A 127 17.15 -16.69 7.70
CA ASP A 127 17.72 -17.10 8.99
C ASP A 127 16.97 -16.50 10.20
N TRP A 128 16.26 -15.35 10.02
CA TRP A 128 15.72 -14.58 11.13
C TRP A 128 14.67 -15.33 11.95
N TYR A 129 13.90 -16.23 11.36
CA TYR A 129 12.90 -17.00 12.07
C TYR A 129 13.50 -17.80 13.23
N GLN A 130 14.65 -18.40 13.04
CA GLN A 130 15.36 -19.18 14.06
C GLN A 130 16.01 -18.31 15.13
N TYR A 131 16.32 -17.04 14.86
CA TYR A 131 16.94 -16.10 15.80
C TYR A 131 15.92 -15.17 16.47
N PHE A 132 14.67 -15.20 16.05
CA PHE A 132 13.63 -14.31 16.57
C PHE A 132 13.05 -14.78 17.90
N HIS A 133 13.90 -14.89 18.93
CA HIS A 133 13.50 -15.32 20.27
C HIS A 133 14.37 -14.71 21.36
N GLY A 134 13.83 -14.68 22.58
CA GLY A 134 14.56 -14.26 23.78
C GLY A 134 14.87 -12.78 23.86
N GLN A 135 15.69 -12.40 24.84
CA GLN A 135 16.00 -11.01 25.16
C GLN A 135 16.76 -10.29 24.05
N THR A 136 17.56 -11.03 23.25
CA THR A 136 18.37 -10.47 22.17
C THR A 136 17.53 -9.74 21.10
N VAL A 137 16.36 -10.27 20.79
CA VAL A 137 15.41 -9.62 19.86
C VAL A 137 14.83 -8.35 20.46
N LEU A 138 14.51 -8.37 21.75
CA LEU A 138 13.93 -7.21 22.45
C LEU A 138 14.96 -6.07 22.53
N ASP A 139 16.21 -6.40 22.83
CA ASP A 139 17.30 -5.43 22.86
C ASP A 139 17.61 -4.85 21.47
N TYR A 140 17.58 -5.69 20.42
CA TYR A 140 17.68 -5.25 19.05
C TYR A 140 16.50 -4.32 18.67
N SER A 141 15.29 -4.67 19.06
CA SER A 141 14.09 -3.83 18.82
C SER A 141 14.24 -2.45 19.47
N ALA A 142 14.71 -2.42 20.72
CA ALA A 142 14.99 -1.17 21.41
C ALA A 142 16.11 -0.36 20.72
N PHE A 143 17.17 -1.03 20.28
CA PHE A 143 18.24 -0.39 19.53
C PHE A 143 17.73 0.28 18.25
N VAL A 144 16.96 -0.42 17.41
CA VAL A 144 16.45 0.10 16.15
C VAL A 144 15.48 1.26 16.40
N ALA A 145 14.55 1.10 17.34
CA ALA A 145 13.57 2.13 17.68
C ALA A 145 14.24 3.41 18.19
N GLN A 146 15.26 3.30 19.06
CA GLN A 146 16.03 4.43 19.58
C GLN A 146 16.91 5.06 18.51
N ARG A 147 17.57 4.23 17.68
CA ARG A 147 18.47 4.68 16.62
C ARG A 147 17.81 5.64 15.66
N TYR A 148 16.58 5.34 15.27
CA TYR A 148 15.88 6.08 14.23
C TYR A 148 14.74 6.98 14.73
N CYS A 149 14.59 7.16 16.05
CA CYS A 149 13.52 7.98 16.65
C CYS A 149 13.52 9.45 16.19
N HIS A 150 14.67 9.95 15.72
CA HIS A 150 14.82 11.33 15.23
C HIS A 150 14.45 11.51 13.75
N LEU A 151 14.12 10.42 13.05
CA LEU A 151 13.75 10.43 11.63
C LEU A 151 12.23 10.46 11.48
N ASP A 152 11.67 11.64 11.31
CA ASP A 152 10.23 11.90 11.23
C ASP A 152 9.58 11.43 9.90
N ASN A 153 10.39 10.97 8.94
CA ASN A 153 9.92 10.36 7.70
C ASN A 153 9.83 8.82 7.74
N ILE A 154 10.12 8.20 8.88
CA ILE A 154 9.70 6.82 9.14
C ILE A 154 8.28 6.89 9.66
N ILE A 155 7.31 6.34 8.90
CA ILE A 155 5.88 6.50 9.20
C ILE A 155 5.23 5.20 9.67
N ALA A 156 5.88 4.07 9.42
CA ALA A 156 5.36 2.77 9.84
C ALA A 156 6.46 1.76 10.14
N TRP A 157 6.22 0.96 11.17
CA TRP A 157 6.92 -0.29 11.45
C TRP A 157 6.07 -1.46 10.95
N ILE A 158 6.64 -2.33 10.13
CA ILE A 158 6.01 -3.53 9.60
C ILE A 158 6.57 -4.72 10.35
N HIS A 159 5.80 -5.31 11.25
CA HIS A 159 6.17 -6.53 11.94
C HIS A 159 5.75 -7.75 11.13
N GLY A 160 6.38 -8.92 11.34
CA GLY A 160 6.06 -10.15 10.63
C GLY A 160 6.84 -10.37 9.36
N GLY A 161 6.20 -10.92 8.34
CA GLY A 161 6.79 -11.31 7.05
C GLY A 161 5.81 -12.15 6.23
N ASP A 162 6.31 -13.05 5.38
CA ASP A 162 5.48 -13.93 4.54
C ASP A 162 4.91 -15.16 5.26
N ASP A 163 5.05 -15.23 6.57
CA ASP A 163 4.58 -16.33 7.41
C ASP A 163 3.73 -15.78 8.55
N ASP A 164 2.70 -16.54 8.94
CA ASP A 164 1.86 -16.17 10.10
C ASP A 164 2.64 -16.26 11.42
N ALA A 165 3.78 -16.94 11.43
CA ALA A 165 4.75 -17.02 12.53
C ALA A 165 4.11 -17.33 13.90
N LEU A 166 3.14 -18.26 13.95
CA LEU A 166 2.31 -18.55 15.12
C LEU A 166 3.12 -18.83 16.39
N SER A 167 4.25 -19.55 16.28
CA SER A 167 5.13 -19.86 17.40
C SER A 167 5.88 -18.65 17.95
N LEU A 168 5.94 -17.56 17.21
CA LEU A 168 6.67 -16.34 17.55
C LEU A 168 5.76 -15.20 18.01
N HIS A 169 4.43 -15.38 18.05
CA HIS A 169 3.47 -14.32 18.37
C HIS A 169 3.78 -13.57 19.68
N SER A 170 4.20 -14.29 20.73
CA SER A 170 4.58 -13.66 22.00
C SER A 170 5.77 -12.71 21.84
N THR A 171 6.80 -13.14 21.12
CA THR A 171 8.00 -12.33 20.88
C THR A 171 7.71 -11.17 19.95
N ILE A 172 6.89 -11.37 18.91
CA ILE A 172 6.41 -10.31 18.00
C ILE A 172 5.68 -9.25 18.80
N HIS A 173 4.74 -9.64 19.65
CA HIS A 173 3.98 -8.70 20.48
C HIS A 173 4.90 -7.89 21.41
N GLN A 174 5.87 -8.54 22.07
CA GLN A 174 6.82 -7.85 22.95
C GLN A 174 7.70 -6.87 22.16
N SER A 175 8.24 -7.30 21.02
CA SER A 175 9.03 -6.47 20.11
C SER A 175 8.23 -5.25 19.63
N ALA A 176 7.03 -5.45 19.12
CA ALA A 176 6.16 -4.38 18.63
C ALA A 176 5.81 -3.34 19.72
N ASN A 177 5.58 -3.80 20.96
CA ASN A 177 5.36 -2.91 22.10
C ASN A 177 6.58 -2.03 22.38
N ILE A 178 7.81 -2.53 22.21
CA ILE A 178 9.03 -1.72 22.39
C ILE A 178 9.05 -0.57 21.37
N TYR A 179 8.77 -0.86 20.09
CA TYR A 179 8.68 0.17 19.07
C TYR A 179 7.60 1.20 19.42
N LYS A 180 6.43 0.76 19.87
CA LYS A 180 5.33 1.65 20.23
C LYS A 180 5.63 2.51 21.46
N GLN A 181 6.35 1.97 22.44
CA GLN A 181 6.76 2.72 23.64
C GLN A 181 7.80 3.80 23.33
N ILE A 182 8.77 3.51 22.46
CA ILE A 182 9.85 4.44 22.11
C ILE A 182 9.37 5.47 21.07
N ASN A 183 8.56 5.04 20.11
CA ASN A 183 8.07 5.84 18.98
C ASN A 183 6.53 5.79 18.90
N PRO A 184 5.79 6.39 19.84
CA PRO A 184 4.33 6.25 19.93
C PRO A 184 3.59 6.82 18.70
N ASP A 185 4.17 7.79 18.01
CA ASP A 185 3.57 8.44 16.85
C ASP A 185 3.83 7.72 15.52
N ILE A 186 4.78 6.79 15.47
CA ILE A 186 5.02 5.96 14.30
C ILE A 186 3.99 4.82 14.31
N ALA A 187 3.24 4.69 13.23
CA ALA A 187 2.25 3.63 13.11
C ALA A 187 2.90 2.25 13.04
N ALA A 188 2.22 1.23 13.52
CA ALA A 188 2.69 -0.14 13.40
C ALA A 188 1.61 -1.07 12.84
N THR A 189 2.05 -2.06 12.08
CA THR A 189 1.20 -3.09 11.47
C THR A 189 1.90 -4.43 11.51
N TYR A 190 1.17 -5.46 11.09
CA TYR A 190 1.68 -6.81 10.94
C TYR A 190 1.49 -7.28 9.50
N HIS A 191 2.60 -7.65 8.85
CA HIS A 191 2.59 -8.36 7.58
C HIS A 191 2.50 -9.85 7.90
N ALA A 192 1.46 -10.51 7.46
CA ALA A 192 1.25 -11.95 7.64
C ALA A 192 1.46 -12.67 6.32
N GLY A 193 1.31 -13.98 6.35
CA GLY A 193 1.00 -14.74 5.14
C GLY A 193 -0.31 -14.24 4.50
N ILE A 194 -0.90 -15.02 3.58
CA ILE A 194 -2.13 -14.62 2.84
C ILE A 194 -3.38 -14.62 3.76
N SER A 195 -3.29 -14.10 4.97
CA SER A 195 -4.37 -14.09 5.97
C SER A 195 -4.72 -12.71 6.50
N GLY A 196 -3.92 -11.69 6.22
CA GLY A 196 -4.17 -10.31 6.61
C GLY A 196 -3.74 -9.92 8.03
N GLY A 197 -3.23 -10.83 8.86
CA GLY A 197 -2.54 -10.55 10.14
C GLY A 197 -3.34 -9.90 11.27
N TRP A 198 -4.41 -9.16 11.00
CA TRP A 198 -5.25 -8.54 12.04
C TRP A 198 -6.04 -9.55 12.86
N GLU A 199 -6.20 -10.76 12.38
CA GLU A 199 -6.80 -11.86 13.14
C GLU A 199 -5.98 -12.19 14.39
N PHE A 200 -4.67 -11.97 14.34
CA PHE A 200 -3.74 -12.26 15.43
C PHE A 200 -3.49 -11.05 16.33
N PHE A 201 -3.38 -9.86 15.73
CA PHE A 201 -2.88 -8.69 16.44
C PHE A 201 -3.78 -7.45 16.34
N GLY A 202 -4.91 -7.50 15.64
CA GLY A 202 -5.78 -6.35 15.40
C GLY A 202 -6.27 -5.63 16.66
N ASP A 203 -6.42 -6.36 17.77
CA ASP A 203 -6.85 -5.84 19.08
C ASP A 203 -5.69 -5.34 19.96
N GLN A 204 -4.44 -5.49 19.49
CA GLN A 204 -3.28 -5.02 20.25
C GLN A 204 -3.12 -3.50 20.17
N ASN A 205 -2.69 -2.87 21.26
CA ASN A 205 -2.53 -1.42 21.37
C ASN A 205 -1.49 -0.84 20.39
N TRP A 206 -0.55 -1.66 19.93
CA TRP A 206 0.46 -1.24 18.96
C TRP A 206 -0.02 -1.38 17.51
N PHE A 207 -1.10 -2.13 17.23
CA PHE A 207 -1.60 -2.35 15.89
C PHE A 207 -2.48 -1.17 15.43
N ASP A 208 -1.93 -0.31 14.59
CA ASP A 208 -2.57 0.93 14.19
C ASP A 208 -3.36 0.82 12.88
N PHE A 209 -2.94 -0.02 11.92
CA PHE A 209 -3.58 -0.15 10.62
C PHE A 209 -3.46 -1.55 10.02
N GLY A 210 -4.40 -1.91 9.16
CA GLY A 210 -4.41 -3.16 8.41
C GLY A 210 -3.52 -3.09 7.18
N MET A 211 -2.76 -4.16 6.94
CA MET A 211 -2.00 -4.36 5.73
C MET A 211 -2.49 -5.65 5.06
N ALA A 212 -3.32 -5.51 4.03
CA ALA A 212 -3.79 -6.64 3.24
C ALA A 212 -2.65 -7.20 2.38
N TYR A 213 -2.65 -8.52 2.21
CA TYR A 213 -1.70 -9.25 1.39
C TYR A 213 -2.46 -10.28 0.57
N SER A 214 -2.50 -10.12 -0.74
CA SER A 214 -3.29 -11.01 -1.59
C SER A 214 -2.78 -11.08 -3.02
N TYR A 215 -2.74 -12.29 -3.55
CA TYR A 215 -2.51 -12.59 -4.97
C TYR A 215 -3.80 -13.00 -5.70
N ASP A 216 -4.96 -12.92 -5.04
CA ASP A 216 -6.28 -13.18 -5.60
C ASP A 216 -7.16 -11.92 -5.51
N LYS A 217 -7.74 -11.50 -6.64
CA LYS A 217 -8.58 -10.29 -6.72
C LYS A 217 -9.80 -10.35 -5.81
N ASP A 218 -10.35 -11.56 -5.65
CA ASP A 218 -11.56 -11.79 -4.87
C ASP A 218 -11.27 -11.85 -3.37
N ASP A 219 -10.13 -12.41 -3.03
CA ASP A 219 -9.65 -12.45 -1.67
C ASP A 219 -9.28 -11.03 -1.19
N CYS A 220 -8.66 -10.23 -2.05
CA CYS A 220 -8.40 -8.81 -1.77
C CYS A 220 -9.68 -8.08 -1.31
N PHE A 221 -10.79 -8.20 -2.04
CA PHE A 221 -12.06 -7.57 -1.63
C PHE A 221 -12.54 -8.06 -0.26
N LYS A 222 -12.47 -9.37 -0.01
CA LYS A 222 -12.89 -9.96 1.26
C LYS A 222 -12.03 -9.48 2.44
N GLN A 223 -10.72 -9.38 2.25
CA GLN A 223 -9.82 -8.88 3.29
C GLN A 223 -10.19 -7.45 3.70
N PHE A 224 -10.43 -6.54 2.76
CA PHE A 224 -10.89 -5.19 3.06
C PHE A 224 -12.24 -5.19 3.79
N GLN A 225 -13.20 -5.99 3.33
CA GLN A 225 -14.52 -6.11 3.94
C GLN A 225 -14.43 -6.65 5.37
N ASP A 226 -13.66 -7.72 5.60
CA ASP A 226 -13.46 -8.32 6.93
C ASP A 226 -12.82 -7.32 7.87
N PHE A 227 -11.71 -6.71 7.47
CA PHE A 227 -11.02 -5.72 8.29
C PHE A 227 -11.93 -4.55 8.69
N LYS A 228 -12.61 -3.94 7.72
CA LYS A 228 -13.51 -2.80 8.00
C LYS A 228 -14.73 -3.17 8.82
N SER A 229 -15.16 -4.43 8.80
CA SER A 229 -16.23 -4.91 9.67
C SER A 229 -15.81 -5.02 11.14
N ARG A 230 -14.53 -5.35 11.40
CA ARG A 230 -13.96 -5.51 12.76
C ARG A 230 -13.36 -4.21 13.28
N TYR A 231 -12.70 -3.44 12.42
CA TYR A 231 -11.95 -2.24 12.77
C TYR A 231 -12.35 -1.06 11.87
N PRO A 232 -13.60 -0.56 11.98
CA PRO A 232 -14.11 0.50 11.09
C PRO A 232 -13.31 1.80 11.15
N ASP A 233 -12.70 2.09 12.30
CA ASP A 233 -11.96 3.33 12.57
C ASP A 233 -10.46 3.23 12.31
N LYS A 234 -9.94 2.07 11.87
CA LYS A 234 -8.52 1.92 11.52
C LYS A 234 -8.32 1.99 10.00
N PRO A 235 -7.21 2.59 9.53
CA PRO A 235 -6.82 2.52 8.11
C PRO A 235 -6.54 1.09 7.66
N ILE A 236 -6.74 0.83 6.37
CA ILE A 236 -6.26 -0.39 5.71
C ILE A 236 -5.81 -0.05 4.29
N LEU A 237 -4.72 -0.66 3.86
CA LEU A 237 -4.24 -0.62 2.48
C LEU A 237 -3.80 -2.01 2.03
N LEU A 238 -3.67 -2.20 0.71
CA LEU A 238 -3.01 -3.38 0.16
C LEU A 238 -1.50 -3.15 0.22
N GLY A 239 -0.83 -3.85 1.12
CA GLY A 239 0.61 -3.70 1.36
C GLY A 239 1.46 -4.52 0.43
N GLU A 240 0.92 -5.64 -0.06
CA GLU A 240 1.57 -6.48 -1.04
C GLU A 240 0.56 -7.24 -1.91
N SER A 241 0.90 -7.38 -3.19
CA SER A 241 0.16 -8.15 -4.20
C SER A 241 1.12 -8.61 -5.30
N HIS A 242 0.62 -9.00 -6.45
CA HIS A 242 1.47 -9.31 -7.60
C HIS A 242 2.42 -8.18 -7.96
N TYR A 243 3.64 -8.55 -8.30
CA TYR A 243 4.66 -7.63 -8.80
C TYR A 243 4.63 -7.53 -10.33
N GLU A 244 4.82 -6.32 -10.86
CA GLU A 244 5.10 -6.14 -12.29
C GLU A 244 6.39 -6.89 -12.66
N GLY A 245 6.41 -7.51 -13.84
CA GLY A 245 7.54 -8.34 -14.29
C GLY A 245 7.48 -9.80 -13.83
N ASN A 246 6.54 -10.19 -12.98
CA ASN A 246 6.27 -11.60 -12.72
C ASN A 246 5.53 -12.22 -13.91
N GLU A 247 5.81 -13.53 -14.17
CA GLU A 247 5.20 -14.26 -15.27
C GLU A 247 3.67 -14.27 -15.17
N GLY A 248 3.00 -13.99 -16.28
CA GLY A 248 1.54 -13.97 -16.37
C GLY A 248 0.86 -12.76 -15.75
N ILE A 249 1.59 -11.79 -15.20
CA ILE A 249 1.01 -10.60 -14.57
C ILE A 249 0.96 -9.45 -15.56
N SER A 250 -0.25 -9.11 -15.98
CA SER A 250 -0.54 -7.98 -16.86
C SER A 250 -0.83 -6.70 -16.09
N THR A 251 -0.72 -5.56 -16.76
CA THR A 251 -0.88 -4.26 -16.11
C THR A 251 -2.30 -3.96 -15.64
N ASP A 252 -3.33 -4.59 -16.24
CA ASP A 252 -4.72 -4.48 -15.77
C ASP A 252 -4.94 -5.20 -14.43
N ILE A 253 -4.22 -6.30 -14.17
CA ILE A 253 -4.22 -6.97 -12.86
C ILE A 253 -3.67 -6.01 -11.80
N LEU A 254 -2.56 -5.34 -12.07
CA LEU A 254 -1.94 -4.39 -11.14
C LEU A 254 -2.83 -3.16 -10.89
N ARG A 255 -3.48 -2.64 -11.94
CA ARG A 255 -4.48 -1.58 -11.80
C ARG A 255 -5.69 -2.03 -10.97
N HIS A 256 -6.14 -3.28 -11.16
CA HIS A 256 -7.23 -3.82 -10.35
C HIS A 256 -6.92 -3.77 -8.86
N TYR A 257 -5.73 -4.19 -8.45
CA TYR A 257 -5.30 -4.10 -7.05
C TYR A 257 -5.19 -2.65 -6.57
N ALA A 258 -4.58 -1.79 -7.37
CA ALA A 258 -4.41 -0.39 -7.00
C ALA A 258 -5.74 0.33 -6.78
N TYR A 259 -6.65 0.28 -7.76
CA TYR A 259 -7.95 0.96 -7.64
C TYR A 259 -8.87 0.29 -6.62
N SER A 260 -8.82 -1.05 -6.47
CA SER A 260 -9.57 -1.73 -5.41
C SER A 260 -9.10 -1.29 -4.02
N SER A 261 -7.79 -1.21 -3.80
CA SER A 261 -7.24 -0.72 -2.53
C SER A 261 -7.62 0.73 -2.24
N LEU A 262 -7.49 1.61 -3.25
CA LEU A 262 -7.86 3.02 -3.12
C LEU A 262 -9.35 3.21 -2.82
N ILE A 263 -10.22 2.42 -3.44
CA ILE A 263 -11.68 2.52 -3.28
C ILE A 263 -12.16 1.88 -1.96
N LEU A 264 -11.65 0.69 -1.64
CA LEU A 264 -12.15 -0.10 -0.51
C LEU A 264 -11.45 0.24 0.80
N GLY A 265 -10.17 0.56 0.76
CA GLY A 265 -9.37 0.94 1.92
C GLY A 265 -9.40 2.42 2.22
N ASN A 266 -9.49 3.23 1.18
CA ASN A 266 -9.49 4.69 1.23
C ASN A 266 -8.29 5.26 2.00
N CYS A 267 -7.12 4.62 1.87
CA CYS A 267 -5.90 4.99 2.57
C CYS A 267 -4.70 5.00 1.63
N GLY A 268 -4.64 4.04 0.71
CA GLY A 268 -3.54 3.92 -0.22
C GLY A 268 -3.38 2.53 -0.85
N HIS A 269 -2.24 2.35 -1.48
CA HIS A 269 -1.84 1.12 -2.16
C HIS A 269 -0.32 1.04 -2.22
N THR A 270 0.25 -0.16 -2.16
CA THR A 270 1.67 -0.39 -2.41
C THR A 270 1.84 -1.20 -3.69
N TYR A 271 2.52 -0.60 -4.65
CA TYR A 271 2.95 -1.21 -5.91
C TYR A 271 4.33 -1.86 -5.73
N GLY A 272 4.70 -2.74 -6.65
CA GLY A 272 6.05 -3.29 -6.71
C GLY A 272 6.40 -3.82 -8.09
N HIS A 273 7.71 -3.84 -8.40
CA HIS A 273 8.27 -4.45 -9.59
C HIS A 273 9.32 -5.49 -9.19
N LYS A 274 9.29 -6.67 -9.85
CA LYS A 274 10.18 -7.80 -9.56
C LYS A 274 11.66 -7.39 -9.53
N ASP A 275 12.12 -6.71 -10.58
CA ASP A 275 13.54 -6.34 -10.68
C ASP A 275 13.96 -5.31 -9.65
N ILE A 276 13.01 -4.50 -9.16
CA ILE A 276 13.29 -3.44 -8.18
C ILE A 276 13.39 -4.04 -6.78
N TRP A 277 12.39 -4.84 -6.35
CA TRP A 277 12.44 -5.37 -4.99
C TRP A 277 13.59 -6.38 -4.77
N ILE A 278 13.98 -7.11 -5.84
CA ILE A 278 15.12 -8.04 -5.80
C ILE A 278 16.46 -7.29 -5.92
N GLY A 279 16.49 -6.16 -6.63
CA GLY A 279 17.73 -5.47 -6.99
C GLY A 279 18.50 -6.17 -8.11
N THR A 280 17.79 -6.66 -9.16
CA THR A 280 18.44 -7.31 -10.30
C THR A 280 19.23 -6.32 -11.14
N MET A 281 20.06 -6.77 -12.07
CA MET A 281 20.78 -5.92 -13.01
C MET A 281 19.84 -5.06 -13.91
N PHE A 282 18.54 -5.37 -13.95
CA PHE A 282 17.53 -4.66 -14.76
C PHE A 282 16.73 -3.61 -13.97
N TRP A 283 17.00 -3.42 -12.68
CA TRP A 283 16.23 -2.55 -11.80
C TRP A 283 16.07 -1.12 -12.35
N ALA A 284 17.17 -0.55 -12.91
CA ALA A 284 17.16 0.82 -13.42
C ALA A 284 16.26 0.99 -14.66
N GLN A 285 16.19 -0.03 -15.51
CA GLN A 285 15.31 -0.03 -16.69
C GLN A 285 13.85 -0.15 -16.27
N SER A 286 13.59 -0.86 -15.17
CA SER A 286 12.24 -1.11 -14.62
C SER A 286 11.64 0.08 -13.88
N LEU A 287 12.41 1.14 -13.63
CA LEU A 287 11.92 2.37 -12.99
C LEU A 287 10.81 3.08 -13.78
N CYS A 288 10.83 2.96 -15.11
CA CYS A 288 9.87 3.58 -16.01
C CYS A 288 8.95 2.54 -16.67
N SER A 289 8.59 1.50 -15.95
CA SER A 289 7.69 0.45 -16.41
C SER A 289 6.25 0.96 -16.61
N ALA A 290 5.45 0.20 -17.36
CA ALA A 290 4.09 0.62 -17.72
C ALA A 290 3.20 0.78 -16.49
N ALA A 291 3.22 -0.19 -15.55
CA ALA A 291 2.35 -0.08 -14.39
C ALA A 291 2.82 0.98 -13.39
N SER A 292 4.12 1.30 -13.31
CA SER A 292 4.58 2.42 -12.49
C SER A 292 3.99 3.76 -12.95
N HIS A 293 3.86 3.96 -14.28
CA HIS A 293 3.16 5.12 -14.83
C HIS A 293 1.66 5.10 -14.56
N HIS A 294 1.04 3.91 -14.56
CA HIS A 294 -0.39 3.81 -14.18
C HIS A 294 -0.61 4.20 -12.71
N MET A 295 0.37 3.98 -11.82
CA MET A 295 0.30 4.44 -10.42
C MET A 295 0.37 5.98 -10.33
N GLU A 296 1.18 6.63 -11.16
CA GLU A 296 1.20 8.09 -11.28
C GLU A 296 -0.17 8.63 -11.70
N VAL A 297 -0.79 8.01 -12.72
CA VAL A 297 -2.13 8.37 -13.18
C VAL A 297 -3.20 8.13 -12.09
N ALA A 298 -3.12 7.00 -11.38
CA ALA A 298 -4.04 6.69 -10.29
C ALA A 298 -3.97 7.75 -9.18
N LYS A 299 -2.76 8.19 -8.83
CA LYS A 299 -2.56 9.27 -7.88
C LYS A 299 -3.15 10.60 -8.38
N ASP A 300 -2.87 10.98 -9.62
CA ASP A 300 -3.39 12.23 -10.21
C ASP A 300 -4.93 12.26 -10.22
N ILE A 301 -5.57 11.11 -10.47
CA ILE A 301 -7.03 10.98 -10.40
C ILE A 301 -7.51 11.11 -8.94
N TRP A 302 -6.85 10.41 -8.01
CA TRP A 302 -7.25 10.39 -6.60
C TRP A 302 -7.07 11.74 -5.92
N ASP A 303 -5.99 12.47 -6.24
CA ASP A 303 -5.72 13.81 -5.71
C ASP A 303 -6.78 14.86 -6.12
N GLN A 304 -7.59 14.58 -7.14
CA GLN A 304 -8.71 15.45 -7.56
C GLN A 304 -9.99 15.20 -6.75
N LEU A 305 -10.04 14.12 -5.99
CA LEU A 305 -11.19 13.71 -5.18
C LEU A 305 -11.01 14.16 -3.72
N ASP A 306 -12.13 14.38 -3.03
CA ASP A 306 -12.12 14.49 -1.56
C ASP A 306 -12.11 13.08 -0.94
N TRP A 307 -11.09 12.30 -1.33
CA TRP A 307 -11.03 10.87 -1.06
C TRP A 307 -11.09 10.53 0.43
N SER A 308 -10.53 11.34 1.30
CA SER A 308 -10.55 11.11 2.75
C SER A 308 -11.95 11.12 3.38
N LYS A 309 -12.95 11.59 2.65
CA LYS A 309 -14.37 11.59 3.04
C LYS A 309 -15.20 10.52 2.34
N MET A 310 -14.59 9.74 1.46
CA MET A 310 -15.26 8.65 0.79
C MET A 310 -15.41 7.44 1.72
N GLN A 311 -16.51 6.72 1.56
CA GLN A 311 -16.81 5.50 2.32
C GLN A 311 -17.01 4.35 1.35
N PRO A 312 -16.39 3.17 1.58
CA PRO A 312 -16.52 2.01 0.70
C PRO A 312 -17.91 1.38 0.80
N ASP A 313 -18.38 0.87 -0.33
CA ASP A 313 -19.65 0.12 -0.42
C ASP A 313 -19.41 -1.38 -0.57
N PHE A 314 -19.19 -2.07 0.52
CA PHE A 314 -19.03 -3.53 0.52
C PHE A 314 -20.32 -4.31 0.23
N LYS A 315 -21.49 -3.65 0.26
CA LYS A 315 -22.79 -4.30 0.06
C LYS A 315 -23.36 -4.14 -1.33
N GLY A 316 -22.71 -3.36 -2.22
CA GLY A 316 -23.21 -3.08 -3.56
C GLY A 316 -24.54 -2.31 -3.56
N ARG A 317 -24.72 -1.36 -2.63
CA ARG A 317 -25.96 -0.60 -2.48
C ARG A 317 -26.16 0.44 -3.58
N TRP A 318 -25.06 0.95 -4.13
CA TRP A 318 -25.08 2.09 -5.05
C TRP A 318 -25.08 1.69 -6.52
N LEU A 319 -24.44 0.56 -6.85
CA LEU A 319 -24.38 0.03 -8.22
C LEU A 319 -24.86 -1.43 -8.24
N GLN A 320 -25.81 -1.73 -9.12
CA GLN A 320 -26.37 -3.06 -9.30
C GLN A 320 -26.01 -3.65 -10.67
N THR A 321 -25.36 -4.80 -10.70
CA THR A 321 -25.13 -5.58 -11.92
C THR A 321 -26.46 -6.16 -12.42
N LEU A 322 -26.76 -5.98 -13.70
CA LEU A 322 -28.00 -6.45 -14.35
C LEU A 322 -27.81 -7.88 -14.86
N ARG A 323 -27.97 -8.88 -14.00
CA ARG A 323 -27.81 -10.31 -14.32
C ARG A 323 -28.80 -10.81 -15.34
N SER A 324 -30.00 -10.25 -15.41
CA SER A 324 -31.02 -10.61 -16.41
C SER A 324 -30.53 -10.39 -17.85
N LYS A 325 -29.66 -9.41 -18.05
CA LYS A 325 -29.05 -9.09 -19.34
C LYS A 325 -27.73 -9.83 -19.59
N MET A 326 -27.06 -10.30 -18.51
CA MET A 326 -25.76 -11.00 -18.56
C MET A 326 -25.67 -12.10 -17.48
N PRO A 327 -26.22 -13.30 -17.72
CA PRO A 327 -26.27 -14.37 -16.72
C PRO A 327 -24.88 -14.81 -16.21
N HIS A 328 -23.83 -14.63 -17.02
CA HIS A 328 -22.45 -15.00 -16.69
C HIS A 328 -21.62 -13.85 -16.08
N ALA A 329 -22.22 -12.65 -15.92
CA ALA A 329 -21.52 -11.55 -15.26
C ALA A 329 -21.19 -11.91 -13.80
N SER A 330 -20.04 -11.42 -13.34
CA SER A 330 -19.64 -11.61 -11.95
C SER A 330 -20.75 -11.23 -10.98
N SER A 331 -20.97 -12.09 -9.99
CA SER A 331 -21.94 -11.83 -8.92
C SER A 331 -21.38 -10.89 -7.84
N LYS A 332 -20.12 -10.54 -7.92
CA LYS A 332 -19.42 -9.79 -6.90
C LYS A 332 -19.77 -8.32 -6.96
N PRO A 333 -19.80 -7.62 -5.83
CA PRO A 333 -19.97 -6.17 -5.81
C PRO A 333 -18.88 -5.48 -6.65
N ILE A 334 -19.27 -4.41 -7.31
CA ILE A 334 -18.34 -3.53 -7.99
C ILE A 334 -17.61 -2.74 -6.91
N PRO A 335 -16.25 -2.71 -6.88
CA PRO A 335 -15.53 -1.82 -5.98
C PRO A 335 -16.02 -0.39 -6.13
N THR A 336 -16.65 0.14 -5.08
CA THR A 336 -17.36 1.43 -5.11
C THR A 336 -17.13 2.17 -3.80
N CYS A 337 -16.90 3.46 -3.86
CA CYS A 337 -16.92 4.33 -2.69
C CYS A 337 -17.76 5.60 -2.97
N ILE A 338 -18.24 6.23 -1.90
CA ILE A 338 -19.12 7.41 -1.99
C ILE A 338 -18.73 8.46 -0.96
N ASN A 339 -18.73 9.72 -1.38
CA ASN A 339 -18.78 10.88 -0.52
C ASN A 339 -20.24 11.36 -0.42
N ILE A 340 -20.92 10.95 0.63
CA ILE A 340 -22.34 11.26 0.84
C ILE A 340 -22.58 12.77 0.94
N ASN A 341 -21.65 13.54 1.50
CA ASN A 341 -21.80 14.99 1.68
C ASN A 341 -21.73 15.76 0.36
N ARG A 342 -21.07 15.19 -0.64
CA ARG A 342 -20.94 15.78 -1.99
C ARG A 342 -21.77 15.06 -3.04
N ASN A 343 -22.44 13.95 -2.67
CA ASN A 343 -23.13 13.04 -3.58
C ASN A 343 -22.23 12.49 -4.70
N GLU A 344 -20.94 12.35 -4.44
CA GLU A 344 -19.95 11.87 -5.40
C GLU A 344 -19.67 10.38 -5.19
N LEU A 345 -19.76 9.60 -6.25
CA LEU A 345 -19.49 8.16 -6.27
C LEU A 345 -18.36 7.86 -7.24
N VAL A 346 -17.42 7.01 -6.82
CA VAL A 346 -16.37 6.46 -7.67
C VAL A 346 -16.43 4.95 -7.62
N ALA A 347 -16.32 4.32 -8.79
CA ALA A 347 -16.28 2.86 -8.90
C ALA A 347 -15.23 2.42 -9.92
N TYR A 348 -14.65 1.23 -9.72
CA TYR A 348 -13.75 0.59 -10.66
C TYR A 348 -14.42 -0.62 -11.30
N ILE A 349 -14.60 -0.56 -12.61
CA ILE A 349 -15.25 -1.60 -13.42
C ILE A 349 -14.15 -2.32 -14.19
N SER A 350 -13.85 -3.56 -13.84
CA SER A 350 -12.74 -4.34 -14.41
C SER A 350 -13.16 -5.29 -15.52
N ASP A 351 -14.45 -5.42 -15.80
CA ASP A 351 -14.98 -6.36 -16.78
C ASP A 351 -16.16 -5.78 -17.55
N PHE A 352 -16.52 -6.45 -18.63
CA PHE A 352 -17.66 -6.12 -19.46
C PHE A 352 -18.95 -6.54 -18.75
N ARG A 353 -19.63 -5.60 -18.08
CA ARG A 353 -20.92 -5.84 -17.43
C ARG A 353 -21.90 -4.71 -17.65
N TRP A 354 -23.18 -5.03 -17.59
CA TRP A 354 -24.26 -4.06 -17.56
C TRP A 354 -24.67 -3.84 -16.10
N PHE A 355 -24.82 -2.61 -15.75
CA PHE A 355 -25.21 -2.23 -14.39
C PHE A 355 -26.00 -0.93 -14.40
N ARG A 356 -26.60 -0.61 -13.28
CA ARG A 356 -27.32 0.67 -13.08
C ARG A 356 -26.98 1.28 -11.73
N SER A 357 -27.11 2.58 -11.64
CA SER A 357 -27.14 3.28 -10.35
C SER A 357 -28.48 3.03 -9.67
N THR A 358 -28.44 2.80 -8.35
CA THR A 358 -29.67 2.68 -7.53
C THR A 358 -30.25 4.03 -7.16
N GLN A 359 -29.50 5.11 -7.38
CA GLN A 359 -29.91 6.49 -7.14
C GLN A 359 -29.92 7.28 -8.45
N PRO A 360 -30.80 8.28 -8.57
CA PRO A 360 -30.81 9.15 -9.73
C PRO A 360 -29.47 9.86 -9.90
N VAL A 361 -28.93 9.82 -11.11
CA VAL A 361 -27.67 10.47 -11.46
C VAL A 361 -27.94 11.87 -12.01
N HIS A 362 -27.16 12.86 -11.56
CA HIS A 362 -27.17 14.20 -12.12
C HIS A 362 -26.26 14.29 -13.34
N LYS A 363 -25.00 13.88 -13.16
CA LYS A 363 -24.00 13.77 -14.25
C LYS A 363 -22.98 12.71 -13.94
N GLY A 364 -22.21 12.29 -14.94
CA GLY A 364 -21.15 11.32 -14.76
C GLY A 364 -20.21 11.27 -15.94
N LYS A 365 -19.09 10.59 -15.72
CA LYS A 365 -18.04 10.40 -16.70
C LYS A 365 -17.31 9.07 -16.48
N TRP A 366 -16.78 8.55 -17.56
CA TRP A 366 -15.78 7.51 -17.52
C TRP A 366 -14.37 8.13 -17.50
N ILE A 367 -13.48 7.54 -16.75
CA ILE A 367 -12.07 7.95 -16.70
C ILE A 367 -11.23 6.74 -17.10
N ASP A 368 -10.41 6.92 -18.11
CA ASP A 368 -9.43 5.91 -18.55
C ASP A 368 -8.35 5.79 -17.48
N PRO A 369 -8.17 4.60 -16.86
CA PRO A 369 -7.24 4.42 -15.74
C PRO A 369 -5.76 4.47 -16.15
N ILE A 370 -5.47 4.51 -17.46
CA ILE A 370 -4.12 4.55 -18.01
C ILE A 370 -3.68 5.99 -18.30
N SER A 371 -4.60 6.80 -18.80
CA SER A 371 -4.29 8.14 -19.30
C SER A 371 -4.94 9.27 -18.52
N GLY A 372 -5.86 8.96 -17.61
CA GLY A 372 -6.71 9.95 -16.93
C GLY A 372 -7.70 10.68 -17.86
N ARG A 373 -7.79 10.30 -19.13
CA ARG A 373 -8.71 10.93 -20.08
C ARG A 373 -10.14 10.60 -19.76
N GLU A 374 -10.99 11.62 -19.86
CA GLU A 374 -12.41 11.52 -19.58
C GLU A 374 -13.22 11.23 -20.86
N LYS A 375 -14.25 10.39 -20.72
CA LYS A 375 -15.30 10.19 -21.71
C LYS A 375 -16.64 10.48 -21.07
N GLN A 376 -17.52 11.12 -21.82
CA GLN A 376 -18.90 11.38 -21.38
C GLN A 376 -19.65 10.07 -21.13
N LEU A 377 -20.53 10.11 -20.16
CA LEU A 377 -21.41 8.99 -19.84
C LEU A 377 -22.48 8.86 -20.91
N ASN A 378 -22.53 7.72 -21.57
CA ASN A 378 -23.61 7.38 -22.49
C ASN A 378 -24.58 6.44 -21.79
N TRP A 379 -25.81 6.93 -21.59
CA TRP A 379 -26.90 6.13 -21.07
C TRP A 379 -27.43 5.20 -22.15
N LEU A 380 -27.58 3.94 -21.79
CA LEU A 380 -28.37 2.98 -22.56
C LEU A 380 -29.83 3.06 -22.10
N GLU A 381 -30.71 2.28 -22.74
CA GLU A 381 -32.11 2.22 -22.33
C GLU A 381 -32.26 1.87 -20.83
N GLU A 382 -33.28 2.41 -20.17
CA GLU A 382 -33.62 2.14 -18.75
C GLU A 382 -32.50 2.48 -17.74
N ASP A 383 -31.81 3.61 -17.91
CA ASP A 383 -30.73 4.05 -17.00
C ASP A 383 -29.57 3.02 -16.86
N THR A 384 -29.41 2.17 -17.85
CA THR A 384 -28.37 1.15 -17.89
C THR A 384 -27.04 1.76 -18.31
N LEU A 385 -25.98 1.38 -17.61
CA LEU A 385 -24.61 1.76 -17.88
C LEU A 385 -23.78 0.57 -18.35
N GLN A 386 -22.85 0.84 -19.24
CA GLN A 386 -21.85 -0.10 -19.73
C GLN A 386 -20.54 0.63 -19.96
N ILE A 387 -19.41 -0.06 -19.78
CA ILE A 387 -18.10 0.53 -20.08
C ILE A 387 -18.02 1.00 -21.54
N PRO A 388 -17.23 2.06 -21.82
CA PRO A 388 -17.16 2.66 -23.17
C PRO A 388 -16.31 1.85 -24.18
N GLY A 389 -16.08 0.56 -23.92
CA GLY A 389 -15.25 -0.33 -24.74
C GLY A 389 -13.84 -0.49 -24.17
N TYR A 390 -12.86 -0.63 -25.04
CA TYR A 390 -11.47 -0.79 -24.64
C TYR A 390 -10.84 0.54 -24.23
N ASN A 391 -9.98 0.48 -23.21
CA ASN A 391 -9.16 1.61 -22.75
C ASN A 391 -7.88 1.78 -23.62
N ALA A 392 -6.99 2.68 -23.25
CA ALA A 392 -5.79 3.01 -24.03
C ALA A 392 -4.81 1.86 -24.22
N THR A 393 -4.87 0.80 -23.41
CA THR A 393 -4.01 -0.39 -23.51
C THR A 393 -4.76 -1.63 -24.03
N GLY A 394 -6.00 -1.48 -24.51
CA GLY A 394 -6.80 -2.58 -25.05
C GLY A 394 -7.47 -3.45 -24.00
N HIS A 395 -7.50 -3.04 -22.75
CA HIS A 395 -8.23 -3.71 -21.67
C HIS A 395 -9.63 -3.09 -21.48
N THR A 396 -10.46 -3.73 -20.66
CA THR A 396 -11.86 -3.35 -20.42
C THR A 396 -12.09 -2.68 -19.08
N ASP A 397 -11.03 -2.33 -18.37
CA ASP A 397 -11.13 -1.69 -17.08
C ASP A 397 -11.27 -0.17 -17.20
N TRP A 398 -12.19 0.40 -16.40
CA TRP A 398 -12.53 1.82 -16.37
C TRP A 398 -12.88 2.30 -14.96
N LEU A 399 -12.60 3.57 -14.68
CA LEU A 399 -13.19 4.25 -13.54
C LEU A 399 -14.48 4.94 -13.96
N LEU A 400 -15.51 4.81 -13.13
CA LEU A 400 -16.76 5.53 -13.22
C LEU A 400 -16.81 6.60 -12.13
N TYR A 401 -17.07 7.83 -12.51
CA TYR A 401 -17.38 8.93 -11.59
C TYR A 401 -18.83 9.38 -11.83
N LEU A 402 -19.62 9.42 -10.76
CA LEU A 402 -21.01 9.90 -10.80
C LEU A 402 -21.20 10.98 -9.75
N GLU A 403 -21.93 12.03 -10.13
CA GLU A 403 -22.60 12.93 -9.21
C GLU A 403 -24.09 12.53 -9.14
N LEU A 404 -24.51 12.13 -7.96
CA LEU A 404 -25.90 11.71 -7.71
C LEU A 404 -26.79 12.95 -7.47
N LYS A 405 -28.07 12.88 -7.82
CA LYS A 405 -29.06 13.79 -7.27
C LYS A 405 -29.12 13.55 -5.75
N GLU A 406 -29.69 14.48 -4.99
CA GLU A 406 -29.71 14.39 -3.53
C GLU A 406 -29.94 12.96 -3.03
N VAL A 407 -28.95 12.47 -2.26
CA VAL A 407 -29.02 11.15 -1.62
C VAL A 407 -29.74 11.34 -0.29
N ASN A 408 -30.91 10.73 -0.14
CA ASN A 408 -31.58 10.66 1.16
C ASN A 408 -30.68 9.88 2.12
N LYS A 409 -30.26 10.53 3.20
CA LYS A 409 -29.39 10.01 4.26
C LYS A 409 -30.04 8.88 5.05
#